data_997b64c618907f472c0e80b55d418d89
#
_entry.id   997b64c618907f472c0e80b55d418d89
#
_cell.length_a   1.000
_cell.length_b   1.000
_cell.length_c   1.000
_cell.angle_alpha   90.00
_cell.angle_beta   90.00
_cell.angle_gamma   90.00
#
_symmetry.space_group_name_H-M   'P 1'
#
loop_
_entity.id
_entity.type
_entity.pdbx_description
1 polymer ?
#
loop_
_entity_poly.entity_id
_entity_poly.type
_entity_poly.pdbx_seq_one_letter_code
_entity_poly.pdbx_strand_id
1 'polypeptide(L)'
;MLYVIIIVAIVAAETKIKNYIDQNMKLGEHKKILNGKIILSKHYNSGMFLNFMEDKKEMVKTVSGVFLGFLLLLLAVFLPKKGHKLFKLGMSFVLGGATSNVSDRVRKGHVVDYFSFNGKSKNLNRIVFNLSDMFIFLGSALIVIAGFFSGKGSSLLHETKE
;
A
#
# COMPACT_ATOMS: atom_id res chain seq x y z
N MET A 1 -15.25 -13.66 2.16
CA MET A 1 -15.53 -12.69 3.26
C MET A 1 -14.24 -12.14 3.89
N LEU A 2 -13.34 -12.97 4.43
CA LEU A 2 -12.13 -12.52 5.14
C LEU A 2 -11.30 -11.47 4.39
N TYR A 3 -10.97 -11.72 3.13
CA TYR A 3 -10.13 -10.83 2.32
C TYR A 3 -10.75 -9.43 2.11
N VAL A 4 -12.07 -9.36 1.93
CA VAL A 4 -12.80 -8.09 1.82
C VAL A 4 -12.80 -7.35 3.16
N ILE A 5 -12.98 -8.07 4.27
CA ILE A 5 -12.92 -7.50 5.63
C ILE A 5 -11.53 -6.87 5.87
N ILE A 6 -10.45 -7.53 5.46
CA ILE A 6 -9.09 -7.00 5.57
C ILE A 6 -8.95 -5.68 4.79
N ILE A 7 -9.41 -5.64 3.54
CA ILE A 7 -9.37 -4.42 2.72
C ILE A 7 -10.10 -3.27 3.43
N VAL A 8 -11.35 -3.51 3.86
CA VAL A 8 -12.18 -2.50 4.53
C VAL A 8 -11.52 -2.04 5.84
N ALA A 9 -10.97 -2.96 6.63
CA ALA A 9 -10.30 -2.63 7.89
C ALA A 9 -9.07 -1.72 7.67
N ILE A 10 -8.23 -2.04 6.67
CA ILE A 10 -7.07 -1.21 6.31
C ILE A 10 -7.51 0.18 5.87
N VAL A 11 -8.48 0.28 4.97
CA VAL A 11 -9.00 1.58 4.49
C VAL A 11 -9.57 2.40 5.62
N ALA A 12 -10.36 1.79 6.52
CA ALA A 12 -10.98 2.48 7.64
C ALA A 12 -9.93 2.98 8.65
N ALA A 13 -8.97 2.13 9.02
CA ALA A 13 -7.91 2.48 9.94
C ALA A 13 -7.05 3.63 9.38
N GLU A 14 -6.63 3.50 8.13
CA GLU A 14 -5.78 4.48 7.47
C GLU A 14 -6.49 5.82 7.28
N THR A 15 -7.75 5.81 6.89
CA THR A 15 -8.57 7.03 6.78
C THR A 15 -8.64 7.77 8.13
N LYS A 16 -8.83 7.03 9.23
CA LYS A 16 -8.84 7.63 10.57
C LYS A 16 -7.49 8.25 10.94
N ILE A 17 -6.39 7.54 10.69
CA ILE A 17 -5.03 8.02 11.00
C ILE A 17 -4.72 9.27 10.17
N LYS A 18 -4.90 9.23 8.86
CA LYS A 18 -4.66 10.36 7.95
C LYS A 18 -5.49 11.59 8.32
N ASN A 19 -6.77 11.40 8.63
CA ASN A 19 -7.61 12.51 9.07
C ASN A 19 -7.16 13.08 10.41
N TYR A 20 -6.74 12.24 11.36
CA TYR A 20 -6.20 12.69 12.63
C TYR A 20 -4.93 13.53 12.44
N ILE A 21 -3.99 13.06 11.63
CA ILE A 21 -2.75 13.78 11.30
C ILE A 21 -3.07 15.09 10.60
N ASP A 22 -3.98 15.06 9.63
CA ASP A 22 -4.36 16.21 8.83
C ASP A 22 -4.97 17.34 9.69
N GLN A 23 -5.76 16.97 10.70
CA GLN A 23 -6.43 17.93 11.60
C GLN A 23 -5.56 18.41 12.77
N ASN A 24 -4.62 17.57 13.26
CA ASN A 24 -3.92 17.83 14.52
C ASN A 24 -2.44 18.16 14.36
N MET A 25 -1.88 18.12 13.15
CA MET A 25 -0.51 18.51 12.88
C MET A 25 -0.44 19.64 11.87
N LYS A 26 0.51 20.56 12.05
CA LYS A 26 0.82 21.59 11.06
C LYS A 26 1.70 21.00 9.95
N LEU A 27 1.59 21.56 8.75
CA LEU A 27 2.46 21.17 7.64
C LEU A 27 3.92 21.47 8.01
N GLY A 28 4.82 20.47 7.82
CA GLY A 28 6.22 20.61 8.20
C GLY A 28 6.50 20.44 9.70
N GLU A 29 5.51 20.18 10.54
CA GLU A 29 5.72 19.84 11.95
C GLU A 29 6.37 18.46 12.08
N HIS A 30 7.36 18.31 12.97
CA HIS A 30 8.08 17.06 13.21
C HIS A 30 8.00 16.68 14.68
N LYS A 31 7.59 15.44 14.98
CA LYS A 31 7.59 14.85 16.32
C LYS A 31 8.36 13.54 16.33
N LYS A 32 9.40 13.43 17.15
CA LYS A 32 10.13 12.18 17.33
C LYS A 32 9.36 11.23 18.23
N ILE A 33 9.15 9.99 17.79
CA ILE A 33 8.53 8.90 18.54
C ILE A 33 9.42 7.67 18.54
N LEU A 34 9.09 6.68 19.37
CA LEU A 34 9.83 5.42 19.49
C LEU A 34 11.33 5.63 19.72
N ASN A 35 11.68 6.42 20.75
CA ASN A 35 13.06 6.79 21.06
C ASN A 35 13.80 7.45 19.88
N GLY A 36 13.06 8.22 19.07
CA GLY A 36 13.63 8.93 17.93
C GLY A 36 13.87 8.09 16.67
N LYS A 37 13.46 6.83 16.65
CA LYS A 37 13.60 5.95 15.46
C LYS A 37 12.60 6.31 14.34
N ILE A 38 11.47 6.92 14.70
CA ILE A 38 10.46 7.37 13.77
C ILE A 38 10.21 8.85 14.00
N ILE A 39 10.06 9.59 12.93
CA ILE A 39 9.65 10.99 12.92
C ILE A 39 8.24 11.04 12.35
N LEU A 40 7.27 11.48 13.16
CA LEU A 40 5.97 11.87 12.66
C LEU A 40 6.09 13.26 12.04
N SER A 41 5.50 13.44 10.86
CA SER A 41 5.45 14.72 10.15
C SER A 41 4.18 14.75 9.31
N LYS A 42 3.72 15.92 8.92
CA LYS A 42 2.61 16.07 7.98
C LYS A 42 3.16 16.51 6.63
N HIS A 43 2.93 15.71 5.61
CA HIS A 43 3.35 15.99 4.24
C HIS A 43 2.22 15.67 3.25
N TYR A 44 2.04 16.53 2.24
CA TYR A 44 1.08 16.30 1.15
C TYR A 44 1.82 15.83 -0.10
N ASN A 45 1.48 14.63 -0.56
CA ASN A 45 2.07 14.00 -1.73
C ASN A 45 1.08 14.02 -2.89
N SER A 46 1.31 14.90 -3.85
CA SER A 46 0.48 15.03 -5.06
C SER A 46 0.96 14.13 -6.21
N GLY A 47 2.18 13.62 -6.13
CA GLY A 47 2.78 12.74 -7.10
C GLY A 47 2.57 11.24 -6.81
N MET A 48 3.43 10.44 -7.42
CA MET A 48 3.66 9.03 -7.08
C MET A 48 4.67 8.94 -5.93
N PHE A 49 5.37 7.81 -5.85
CA PHE A 49 6.44 7.63 -4.88
C PHE A 49 7.49 8.74 -5.00
N LEU A 50 7.89 9.34 -3.88
CA LEU A 50 8.83 10.48 -3.81
C LEU A 50 8.37 11.74 -4.59
N ASN A 51 7.08 12.02 -4.64
CA ASN A 51 6.52 13.14 -5.40
C ASN A 51 6.84 13.07 -6.93
N PHE A 52 7.21 11.90 -7.44
CA PHE A 52 7.42 11.75 -8.87
C PHE A 52 6.15 12.14 -9.63
N MET A 53 6.28 12.97 -10.66
CA MET A 53 5.18 13.54 -11.45
C MET A 53 4.21 14.44 -10.65
N GLU A 54 4.69 15.15 -9.65
CA GLU A 54 3.90 16.08 -8.84
C GLU A 54 3.14 17.12 -9.69
N ASP A 55 3.75 17.56 -10.80
CA ASP A 55 3.14 18.50 -11.75
C ASP A 55 1.97 17.91 -12.54
N LYS A 56 1.81 16.58 -12.54
CA LYS A 56 0.80 15.84 -13.33
C LYS A 56 -0.24 15.14 -12.45
N LYS A 57 -0.79 15.86 -11.47
CA LYS A 57 -1.72 15.32 -10.45
C LYS A 57 -2.90 14.53 -11.04
N GLU A 58 -3.53 15.06 -12.10
CA GLU A 58 -4.66 14.39 -12.75
C GLU A 58 -4.25 13.08 -13.42
N MET A 59 -3.08 13.05 -14.04
CA MET A 59 -2.54 11.82 -14.62
C MET A 59 -2.23 10.79 -13.53
N VAL A 60 -1.58 11.20 -12.44
CA VAL A 60 -1.28 10.32 -11.30
C VAL A 60 -2.57 9.75 -10.71
N LYS A 61 -3.60 10.57 -10.53
CA LYS A 61 -4.92 10.14 -10.04
C LYS A 61 -5.55 9.11 -10.97
N THR A 62 -5.58 9.40 -12.27
CA THR A 62 -6.17 8.52 -13.29
C THR A 62 -5.44 7.18 -13.39
N VAL A 63 -4.11 7.21 -13.50
CA VAL A 63 -3.28 5.99 -13.59
C VAL A 63 -3.44 5.14 -12.33
N SER A 64 -3.39 5.76 -11.15
CA SER A 64 -3.60 5.04 -9.89
C SER A 64 -4.99 4.41 -9.80
N GLY A 65 -6.03 5.10 -10.27
CA GLY A 65 -7.41 4.60 -10.30
C GLY A 65 -7.58 3.43 -11.28
N VAL A 66 -7.04 3.54 -12.48
CA VAL A 66 -7.05 2.45 -13.49
C VAL A 66 -6.33 1.22 -12.96
N PHE A 67 -5.15 1.42 -12.37
CA PHE A 67 -4.37 0.32 -11.78
C PHE A 67 -5.10 -0.34 -10.61
N LEU A 68 -5.74 0.44 -9.73
CA LEU A 68 -6.60 -0.09 -8.67
C LEU A 68 -7.75 -0.93 -9.24
N GLY A 69 -8.44 -0.45 -10.28
CA GLY A 69 -9.50 -1.19 -10.97
C GLY A 69 -9.02 -2.53 -11.52
N PHE A 70 -7.85 -2.55 -12.16
CA PHE A 70 -7.22 -3.79 -12.63
C PHE A 70 -6.93 -4.77 -11.48
N LEU A 71 -6.38 -4.31 -10.36
CA LEU A 71 -6.11 -5.16 -9.19
C LEU A 71 -7.39 -5.71 -8.55
N LEU A 72 -8.47 -4.92 -8.53
CA LEU A 72 -9.78 -5.37 -8.05
C LEU A 72 -10.35 -6.50 -8.92
N LEU A 73 -10.28 -6.35 -10.25
CA LEU A 73 -10.67 -7.39 -11.20
C LEU A 73 -9.84 -8.66 -11.00
N LEU A 74 -8.53 -8.52 -10.83
CA LEU A 74 -7.64 -9.65 -10.57
C LEU A 74 -8.03 -10.38 -9.28
N LEU A 75 -8.27 -9.67 -8.18
CA LEU A 75 -8.73 -10.30 -6.94
C LEU A 75 -10.09 -10.99 -7.15
N ALA A 76 -11.04 -10.37 -7.84
CA ALA A 76 -12.36 -10.94 -8.10
C ALA A 76 -12.27 -12.30 -8.84
N VAL A 77 -11.35 -12.42 -9.81
CA VAL A 77 -11.09 -13.68 -10.53
C VAL A 77 -10.49 -14.76 -9.62
N PHE A 78 -9.63 -14.38 -8.68
CA PHE A 78 -8.97 -15.34 -7.79
C PHE A 78 -9.80 -15.67 -6.53
N LEU A 79 -10.73 -14.79 -6.14
CA LEU A 79 -11.47 -14.93 -4.89
C LEU A 79 -12.24 -16.27 -4.78
N PRO A 80 -12.96 -16.75 -5.81
CA PRO A 80 -13.68 -18.02 -5.76
C PRO A 80 -12.76 -19.25 -5.90
N LYS A 81 -11.54 -19.08 -6.41
CA LYS A 81 -10.64 -20.23 -6.62
C LYS A 81 -10.19 -20.81 -5.29
N LYS A 82 -10.22 -22.13 -5.16
CA LYS A 82 -9.67 -22.82 -3.98
C LYS A 82 -8.14 -22.65 -3.93
N GLY A 83 -7.56 -22.67 -2.72
CA GLY A 83 -6.14 -22.42 -2.53
C GLY A 83 -5.78 -20.93 -2.65
N HIS A 84 -4.55 -20.64 -3.07
CA HIS A 84 -4.01 -19.28 -3.27
C HIS A 84 -4.17 -18.33 -2.06
N LYS A 85 -4.18 -18.88 -0.83
CA LYS A 85 -4.45 -18.10 0.40
C LYS A 85 -3.47 -16.96 0.58
N LEU A 86 -2.16 -17.23 0.38
CA LEU A 86 -1.11 -16.23 0.53
C LEU A 86 -1.20 -15.13 -0.53
N PHE A 87 -1.48 -15.51 -1.78
CA PHE A 87 -1.72 -14.56 -2.87
C PHE A 87 -2.92 -13.65 -2.57
N LYS A 88 -4.05 -14.23 -2.15
CA LYS A 88 -5.26 -13.46 -1.80
C LYS A 88 -5.03 -12.53 -0.61
N LEU A 89 -4.25 -12.97 0.39
CA LEU A 89 -3.87 -12.13 1.52
C LEU A 89 -3.00 -10.95 1.06
N GLY A 90 -1.96 -11.22 0.25
CA GLY A 90 -1.12 -10.19 -0.34
C GLY A 90 -1.92 -9.19 -1.17
N MET A 91 -2.82 -9.67 -2.03
CA MET A 91 -3.73 -8.83 -2.81
C MET A 91 -4.64 -7.97 -1.93
N SER A 92 -5.12 -8.51 -0.79
CA SER A 92 -5.96 -7.75 0.13
C SER A 92 -5.20 -6.60 0.79
N PHE A 93 -3.92 -6.80 1.11
CA PHE A 93 -3.05 -5.76 1.66
C PHE A 93 -2.76 -4.67 0.62
N VAL A 94 -2.37 -5.07 -0.59
CA VAL A 94 -2.15 -4.12 -1.70
C VAL A 94 -3.40 -3.30 -1.99
N LEU A 95 -4.56 -3.97 -2.11
CA LEU A 95 -5.83 -3.31 -2.40
C LEU A 95 -6.28 -2.38 -1.27
N GLY A 96 -6.10 -2.79 0.00
CA GLY A 96 -6.42 -1.94 1.15
C GLY A 96 -5.60 -0.64 1.14
N GLY A 97 -4.28 -0.75 0.97
CA GLY A 97 -3.38 0.40 0.89
C GLY A 97 -3.64 1.26 -0.35
N ALA A 98 -3.75 0.64 -1.54
CA ALA A 98 -4.00 1.35 -2.79
C ALA A 98 -5.34 2.09 -2.77
N THR A 99 -6.40 1.47 -2.25
CA THR A 99 -7.73 2.11 -2.14
C THR A 99 -7.67 3.34 -1.23
N SER A 100 -6.97 3.27 -0.10
CA SER A 100 -6.80 4.43 0.78
C SER A 100 -6.07 5.57 0.07
N ASN A 101 -4.94 5.29 -0.61
CA ASN A 101 -4.16 6.31 -1.32
C ASN A 101 -4.89 6.89 -2.54
N VAL A 102 -5.65 6.08 -3.28
CA VAL A 102 -6.48 6.56 -4.40
C VAL A 102 -7.65 7.40 -3.88
N SER A 103 -8.28 6.99 -2.78
CA SER A 103 -9.37 7.75 -2.14
C SER A 103 -8.92 9.15 -1.74
N ASP A 104 -7.73 9.30 -1.15
CA ASP A 104 -7.15 10.60 -0.82
C ASP A 104 -6.95 11.45 -2.08
N ARG A 105 -6.36 10.90 -3.15
CA ARG A 105 -6.15 11.62 -4.42
C ARG A 105 -7.47 12.10 -5.04
N VAL A 106 -8.50 11.28 -4.99
CA VAL A 106 -9.83 11.64 -5.54
C VAL A 106 -10.50 12.73 -4.71
N ARG A 107 -10.40 12.64 -3.37
CA ARG A 107 -11.13 13.54 -2.46
C ARG A 107 -10.37 14.83 -2.16
N LYS A 108 -9.04 14.74 -1.99
CA LYS A 108 -8.19 15.84 -1.50
C LYS A 108 -7.22 16.35 -2.57
N GLY A 109 -7.02 15.64 -3.68
CA GLY A 109 -6.01 15.94 -4.70
C GLY A 109 -4.58 15.55 -4.31
N HIS A 110 -4.37 15.01 -3.11
CA HIS A 110 -3.07 14.57 -2.59
C HIS A 110 -3.25 13.43 -1.58
N VAL A 111 -2.19 12.69 -1.33
CA VAL A 111 -2.11 11.72 -0.25
C VAL A 111 -1.50 12.39 0.99
N VAL A 112 -1.98 12.05 2.17
CA VAL A 112 -1.38 12.47 3.44
C VAL A 112 -0.34 11.44 3.86
N ASP A 113 0.94 11.82 3.76
CA ASP A 113 2.07 11.04 4.26
C ASP A 113 2.49 11.58 5.64
N TYR A 114 2.85 10.71 6.60
CA TYR A 114 2.93 11.19 7.97
C TYR A 114 4.05 10.59 8.82
N PHE A 115 4.86 9.65 8.33
CA PHE A 115 6.02 9.20 9.09
C PHE A 115 7.23 8.91 8.20
N SER A 116 8.41 9.13 8.75
CA SER A 116 9.69 8.73 8.16
C SER A 116 10.53 7.95 9.16
N PHE A 117 11.41 7.10 8.65
CA PHE A 117 12.38 6.38 9.46
C PHE A 117 13.57 7.28 9.74
N ASN A 118 14.01 7.32 11.00
CA ASN A 118 15.23 8.03 11.41
C ASN A 118 16.36 7.01 11.60
N GLY A 119 16.96 6.60 10.50
CA GLY A 119 18.04 5.60 10.48
C GLY A 119 19.37 6.17 9.99
N LYS A 120 20.33 5.28 9.74
CA LYS A 120 21.68 5.65 9.26
C LYS A 120 21.67 6.14 7.79
N SER A 121 20.68 5.78 7.01
CA SER A 121 20.57 6.16 5.60
C SER A 121 19.91 7.52 5.44
N LYS A 122 20.67 8.54 5.04
CA LYS A 122 20.16 9.89 4.77
C LYS A 122 19.07 9.92 3.70
N ASN A 123 19.12 9.03 2.72
CA ASN A 123 18.12 8.96 1.65
C ASN A 123 16.78 8.43 2.17
N LEU A 124 16.81 7.39 3.02
CA LEU A 124 15.60 6.82 3.60
C LEU A 124 14.91 7.80 4.58
N ASN A 125 15.71 8.59 5.30
CA ASN A 125 15.18 9.57 6.26
C ASN A 125 14.41 10.73 5.58
N ARG A 126 14.60 10.95 4.27
CA ARG A 126 13.91 11.98 3.50
C ARG A 126 12.56 11.53 2.97
N ILE A 127 12.30 10.23 2.99
CA ILE A 127 11.06 9.67 2.46
C ILE A 127 10.03 9.67 3.58
N VAL A 128 8.91 10.33 3.33
CA VAL A 128 7.75 10.28 4.23
C VAL A 128 6.77 9.26 3.67
N PHE A 129 6.31 8.37 4.53
CA PHE A 129 5.39 7.28 4.23
C PHE A 129 4.08 7.44 4.97
N ASN A 130 3.11 6.66 4.57
CA ASN A 130 1.91 6.37 5.33
C ASN A 130 1.77 4.84 5.54
N LEU A 131 0.85 4.42 6.37
CA LEU A 131 0.66 3.00 6.64
C LEU A 131 0.12 2.23 5.42
N SER A 132 -0.59 2.90 4.50
CA SER A 132 -1.02 2.30 3.24
C SER A 132 0.17 1.81 2.41
N ASP A 133 1.28 2.58 2.39
CA ASP A 133 2.50 2.20 1.68
C ASP A 133 3.12 0.93 2.27
N MET A 134 3.09 0.81 3.61
CA MET A 134 3.57 -0.41 4.29
C MET A 134 2.73 -1.64 3.93
N PHE A 135 1.41 -1.48 3.85
CA PHE A 135 0.53 -2.57 3.40
C PHE A 135 0.77 -2.93 1.94
N ILE A 136 1.00 -1.94 1.06
CA ILE A 136 1.36 -2.20 -0.35
C ILE A 136 2.69 -2.97 -0.43
N PHE A 137 3.72 -2.55 0.29
CA PHE A 137 5.02 -3.25 0.31
C PHE A 137 4.91 -4.67 0.84
N LEU A 138 4.26 -4.85 1.99
CA LEU A 138 4.07 -6.17 2.60
C LEU A 138 3.22 -7.08 1.70
N GLY A 139 2.12 -6.55 1.15
CA GLY A 139 1.25 -7.29 0.25
C GLY A 139 1.95 -7.72 -1.03
N SER A 140 2.77 -6.83 -1.61
CA SER A 140 3.59 -7.15 -2.79
C SER A 140 4.61 -8.24 -2.50
N ALA A 141 5.27 -8.18 -1.34
CA ALA A 141 6.19 -9.23 -0.91
C ALA A 141 5.48 -10.60 -0.77
N LEU A 142 4.28 -10.63 -0.16
CA LEU A 142 3.47 -11.84 -0.04
C LEU A 142 3.06 -12.41 -1.40
N ILE A 143 2.73 -11.56 -2.37
CA ILE A 143 2.38 -11.98 -3.74
C ILE A 143 3.59 -12.64 -4.42
N VAL A 144 4.77 -12.03 -4.31
CA VAL A 144 6.02 -12.57 -4.86
C VAL A 144 6.33 -13.93 -4.21
N ILE A 145 6.27 -14.02 -2.89
CA ILE A 145 6.47 -15.27 -2.16
C ILE A 145 5.47 -16.36 -2.61
N ALA A 146 4.19 -15.99 -2.75
CA ALA A 146 3.17 -16.92 -3.24
C ALA A 146 3.47 -17.46 -4.64
N GLY A 147 4.04 -16.64 -5.52
CA GLY A 147 4.47 -17.02 -6.87
C GLY A 147 5.56 -18.11 -6.84
N PHE A 148 6.56 -17.95 -5.97
CA PHE A 148 7.63 -18.96 -5.82
C PHE A 148 7.12 -20.31 -5.33
N PHE A 149 6.12 -20.34 -4.45
CA PHE A 149 5.55 -21.61 -3.96
C PHE A 149 4.56 -22.24 -4.95
N SER A 150 3.88 -21.47 -5.78
CA SER A 150 2.99 -22.02 -6.83
C SER A 150 3.76 -22.73 -7.93
N GLY A 151 4.96 -22.26 -8.29
CA GLY A 151 5.79 -22.88 -9.35
C GLY A 151 6.35 -24.26 -8.97
N LYS A 152 6.65 -24.50 -7.69
CA LYS A 152 7.20 -25.77 -7.21
C LYS A 152 6.20 -26.94 -7.21
N GLY A 153 4.92 -26.67 -7.11
CA GLY A 153 3.88 -27.71 -7.12
C GLY A 153 3.63 -28.30 -8.53
N SER A 154 3.96 -27.56 -9.57
CA SER A 154 3.76 -28.01 -10.97
C SER A 154 4.88 -28.92 -11.49
N SER A 155 6.12 -28.73 -11.02
CA SER A 155 7.26 -29.54 -11.47
C SER A 155 7.26 -30.96 -10.89
N LEU A 156 6.76 -31.15 -9.67
CA LEU A 156 6.71 -32.47 -9.01
C LEU A 156 5.63 -33.40 -9.59
N LEU A 157 4.64 -32.85 -10.31
CA LEU A 157 3.58 -33.65 -10.92
C LEU A 157 3.95 -34.15 -12.33
N HIS A 158 5.02 -33.64 -12.95
CA HIS A 158 5.53 -34.10 -14.23
C HIS A 158 6.57 -35.23 -14.10
N GLU A 159 7.29 -35.32 -12.97
CA GLU A 159 8.31 -36.38 -12.73
C GLU A 159 7.72 -37.74 -12.33
N THR A 160 6.43 -37.81 -12.00
CA THR A 160 5.79 -39.09 -11.59
C THR A 160 5.00 -39.79 -12.72
N LYS A 161 5.17 -39.36 -13.97
CA LYS A 161 4.49 -39.96 -15.14
C LYS A 161 5.43 -40.52 -16.22
N GLU A 162 6.70 -40.80 -15.88
CA GLU A 162 7.61 -41.60 -16.71
C GLU A 162 7.84 -42.96 -16.10
#